data_add2a83da93037db38ad61d44e7f2a42
#
_entry.id   add2a83da93037db38ad61d44e7f2a42
#
_cell.length_a   1.000
_cell.length_b   1.000
_cell.length_c   1.000
_cell.angle_alpha   90.00
_cell.angle_beta   90.00
_cell.angle_gamma   90.00
#
_symmetry.space_group_name_H-M   'P 1'
#
loop_
_entity.id
_entity.type
_entity.pdbx_description
1 polymer ?
#
loop_
_entity_poly.entity_id
_entity_poly.type
_entity_poly.pdbx_seq_one_letter_code
_entity_poly.pdbx_strand_id
1 'polypeptide(L)'
;MLAATALAVSAAAAHADIIVVTHGQASDPFWSVVKNGVAEAGKDLGVKVDYRAPETFDMVAMAQLIDAAVNQKPEGIVVSIPDGDALGPSIQKAVAAGIPVISMNSGSDVSKKLGARLHVGQSEYDAGKAAGEKLKEMGGKKGLCVNQEVGNVALDLRCKGFGDGFGAVTVLPTSADPADVKAKVNAALASDAAIDSVLTLNASLAGEPSIAAVSESGKDGKVNVATFDLSAGFLQAVADGKAAFAIDQQQFLQGYLPVAFLALHSKYGLMPGGDVPSGPNLVTKDAASKVVELSAKGIR
;
A
#
# COMPACT_ATOMS: atom_id res chain seq x y z
N MET A 1 -6.75 49.47 -45.74
CA MET A 1 -5.86 48.47 -45.14
C MET A 1 -6.37 48.14 -43.76
N LEU A 2 -7.07 46.99 -43.58
CA LEU A 2 -7.52 46.51 -42.29
C LEU A 2 -6.40 45.59 -41.72
N ALA A 3 -5.80 45.97 -40.60
CA ALA A 3 -4.87 45.14 -39.84
C ALA A 3 -5.67 44.16 -38.98
N ALA A 4 -5.59 42.85 -39.32
CA ALA A 4 -6.13 41.78 -38.50
C ALA A 4 -5.15 41.48 -37.36
N THR A 5 -5.52 41.86 -36.14
CA THR A 5 -4.77 41.51 -34.93
C THR A 5 -5.14 40.08 -34.55
N ALA A 6 -4.24 39.12 -34.79
CA ALA A 6 -4.40 37.76 -34.32
C ALA A 6 -4.15 37.71 -32.79
N LEU A 7 -5.20 37.48 -32.00
CA LEU A 7 -5.08 37.12 -30.58
C LEU A 7 -4.50 35.68 -30.51
N ALA A 8 -3.24 35.57 -30.11
CA ALA A 8 -2.67 34.29 -29.74
C ALA A 8 -3.25 33.90 -28.35
N VAL A 9 -4.23 32.98 -28.33
CA VAL A 9 -4.68 32.33 -27.10
C VAL A 9 -3.59 31.36 -26.71
N SER A 10 -2.76 31.74 -25.73
CA SER A 10 -1.83 30.85 -25.07
C SER A 10 -2.66 29.85 -24.25
N ALA A 11 -2.75 28.60 -24.72
CA ALA A 11 -3.29 27.53 -23.91
C ALA A 11 -2.34 27.30 -22.73
N ALA A 12 -2.65 27.89 -21.58
CA ALA A 12 -1.98 27.55 -20.33
C ALA A 12 -2.15 26.04 -20.11
N ALA A 13 -1.04 25.31 -20.11
CA ALA A 13 -1.06 23.92 -19.70
C ALA A 13 -1.74 23.85 -18.34
N ALA A 14 -2.79 23.05 -18.22
CA ALA A 14 -3.50 22.87 -16.97
C ALA A 14 -2.54 22.13 -16.01
N HIS A 15 -1.87 22.87 -15.16
CA HIS A 15 -1.05 22.30 -14.08
C HIS A 15 -1.96 21.54 -13.11
N ALA A 16 -1.50 20.38 -12.63
CA ALA A 16 -2.12 19.70 -11.50
C ALA A 16 -1.77 20.50 -10.22
N ASP A 17 -2.77 20.71 -9.38
CA ASP A 17 -2.58 21.38 -8.10
C ASP A 17 -1.81 20.46 -7.14
N ILE A 18 -2.13 19.15 -7.18
CA ILE A 18 -1.50 18.11 -6.35
C ILE A 18 -1.02 16.96 -7.24
N ILE A 19 0.20 16.48 -6.99
CA ILE A 19 0.74 15.32 -7.70
C ILE A 19 0.94 14.17 -6.71
N VAL A 20 0.41 13.01 -7.03
CA VAL A 20 0.53 11.77 -6.24
C VAL A 20 1.46 10.82 -6.98
N VAL A 21 2.57 10.42 -6.36
CA VAL A 21 3.54 9.47 -6.93
C VAL A 21 3.62 8.25 -6.01
N THR A 22 3.28 7.08 -6.53
CA THR A 22 3.30 5.83 -5.77
C THR A 22 4.15 4.77 -6.47
N HIS A 23 4.53 3.71 -5.74
CA HIS A 23 5.21 2.54 -6.31
C HIS A 23 4.22 1.51 -6.86
N GLY A 24 2.94 1.86 -6.91
CA GLY A 24 1.86 0.94 -7.27
C GLY A 24 1.89 0.51 -8.72
N GLN A 25 1.66 -0.78 -8.93
CA GLN A 25 1.54 -1.36 -10.27
C GLN A 25 0.07 -1.35 -10.71
N ALA A 26 -0.16 -1.18 -12.02
CA ALA A 26 -1.52 -1.13 -12.57
C ALA A 26 -2.29 -2.46 -12.42
N SER A 27 -1.56 -3.57 -12.28
CA SER A 27 -2.11 -4.92 -12.10
C SER A 27 -2.53 -5.22 -10.66
N ASP A 28 -2.13 -4.40 -9.68
CA ASP A 28 -2.46 -4.63 -8.27
C ASP A 28 -3.75 -3.88 -7.89
N PRO A 29 -4.83 -4.60 -7.53
CA PRO A 29 -6.11 -4.02 -7.13
C PRO A 29 -6.02 -3.09 -5.92
N PHE A 30 -5.06 -3.28 -5.02
CA PHE A 30 -4.80 -2.39 -3.89
C PHE A 30 -4.67 -0.93 -4.35
N TRP A 31 -3.83 -0.69 -5.37
CA TRP A 31 -3.58 0.66 -5.87
C TRP A 31 -4.76 1.25 -6.63
N SER A 32 -5.65 0.41 -7.16
CA SER A 32 -6.92 0.88 -7.73
C SER A 32 -7.82 1.53 -6.66
N VAL A 33 -7.87 0.97 -5.46
CA VAL A 33 -8.63 1.55 -4.32
C VAL A 33 -7.98 2.85 -3.83
N VAL A 34 -6.65 2.91 -3.77
CA VAL A 34 -5.91 4.15 -3.49
C VAL A 34 -6.26 5.24 -4.52
N LYS A 35 -6.22 4.90 -5.82
CA LYS A 35 -6.59 5.82 -6.91
C LYS A 35 -8.01 6.34 -6.79
N ASN A 36 -8.97 5.49 -6.39
CA ASN A 36 -10.35 5.91 -6.14
C ASN A 36 -10.41 6.95 -5.04
N GLY A 37 -9.67 6.75 -3.93
CA GLY A 37 -9.57 7.74 -2.85
C GLY A 37 -8.97 9.07 -3.31
N VAL A 38 -7.89 9.02 -4.09
CA VAL A 38 -7.25 10.21 -4.69
C VAL A 38 -8.23 10.98 -5.60
N ALA A 39 -8.94 10.26 -6.47
CA ALA A 39 -9.88 10.86 -7.42
C ALA A 39 -11.07 11.51 -6.70
N GLU A 40 -11.62 10.82 -5.68
CA GLU A 40 -12.77 11.35 -4.92
C GLU A 40 -12.35 12.59 -4.12
N ALA A 41 -11.16 12.61 -3.49
CA ALA A 41 -10.65 13.80 -2.82
C ALA A 41 -10.49 14.99 -3.77
N GLY A 42 -9.94 14.75 -4.97
CA GLY A 42 -9.82 15.78 -6.00
C GLY A 42 -11.17 16.37 -6.39
N LYS A 43 -12.17 15.53 -6.57
CA LYS A 43 -13.55 15.91 -6.90
C LYS A 43 -14.21 16.69 -5.76
N ASP A 44 -14.18 16.16 -4.53
CA ASP A 44 -14.84 16.76 -3.37
C ASP A 44 -14.27 18.15 -3.01
N LEU A 45 -13.00 18.34 -3.23
CA LEU A 45 -12.31 19.59 -2.86
C LEU A 45 -12.09 20.55 -4.03
N GLY A 46 -12.44 20.12 -5.24
CA GLY A 46 -12.33 20.92 -6.45
C GLY A 46 -10.88 21.20 -6.85
N VAL A 47 -9.95 20.27 -6.57
CA VAL A 47 -8.53 20.37 -6.93
C VAL A 47 -8.16 19.38 -8.04
N LYS A 48 -7.24 19.77 -8.91
CA LYS A 48 -6.74 18.89 -9.96
C LYS A 48 -5.64 18.01 -9.42
N VAL A 49 -5.84 16.71 -9.51
CA VAL A 49 -4.86 15.73 -9.04
C VAL A 49 -4.31 14.94 -10.23
N ASP A 50 -2.99 14.77 -10.26
CA ASP A 50 -2.28 13.92 -11.20
C ASP A 50 -1.66 12.73 -10.45
N TYR A 51 -2.11 11.52 -10.78
CA TYR A 51 -1.62 10.28 -10.17
C TYR A 51 -0.62 9.59 -11.10
N ARG A 52 0.57 9.32 -10.58
CA ARG A 52 1.69 8.70 -11.29
C ARG A 52 2.20 7.48 -10.55
N ALA A 53 2.54 6.45 -11.31
CA ALA A 53 3.24 5.27 -10.81
C ALA A 53 4.12 4.71 -11.94
N PRO A 54 5.24 4.03 -11.64
CA PRO A 54 5.98 3.28 -12.63
C PRO A 54 5.17 2.07 -13.11
N GLU A 55 5.50 1.51 -14.27
CA GLU A 55 4.82 0.32 -14.81
C GLU A 55 5.09 -0.94 -13.98
N THR A 56 6.28 -1.02 -13.39
CA THR A 56 6.72 -2.10 -12.50
C THR A 56 7.31 -1.52 -11.22
N PHE A 57 7.60 -2.35 -10.21
CA PHE A 57 8.30 -1.92 -9.00
C PHE A 57 9.73 -1.50 -9.34
N ASP A 58 9.91 -0.21 -9.61
CA ASP A 58 11.17 0.40 -10.06
C ASP A 58 11.40 1.74 -9.35
N MET A 59 12.37 1.75 -8.43
CA MET A 59 12.70 2.94 -7.64
C MET A 59 13.38 4.04 -8.46
N VAL A 60 14.11 3.69 -9.52
CA VAL A 60 14.73 4.67 -10.41
C VAL A 60 13.65 5.40 -11.21
N ALA A 61 12.74 4.66 -11.80
CA ALA A 61 11.60 5.24 -12.52
C ALA A 61 10.73 6.09 -11.58
N MET A 62 10.49 5.63 -10.35
CA MET A 62 9.72 6.39 -9.36
C MET A 62 10.42 7.69 -8.94
N ALA A 63 11.74 7.68 -8.71
CA ALA A 63 12.52 8.88 -8.43
C ALA A 63 12.42 9.91 -9.56
N GLN A 64 12.47 9.46 -10.83
CA GLN A 64 12.27 10.33 -11.99
C GLN A 64 10.86 10.94 -12.04
N LEU A 65 9.82 10.18 -11.65
CA LEU A 65 8.45 10.71 -11.55
C LEU A 65 8.33 11.77 -10.47
N ILE A 66 8.99 11.60 -9.31
CA ILE A 66 9.05 12.61 -8.24
C ILE A 66 9.78 13.86 -8.74
N ASP A 67 10.95 13.71 -9.39
CA ASP A 67 11.70 14.83 -9.96
C ASP A 67 10.89 15.60 -11.00
N ALA A 68 10.18 14.89 -11.85
CA ALA A 68 9.28 15.50 -12.85
C ALA A 68 8.12 16.25 -12.17
N ALA A 69 7.60 15.74 -11.03
CA ALA A 69 6.61 16.44 -10.23
C ALA A 69 7.17 17.74 -9.62
N VAL A 70 8.37 17.70 -9.06
CA VAL A 70 9.05 18.89 -8.49
C VAL A 70 9.23 19.98 -9.54
N ASN A 71 9.62 19.62 -10.76
CA ASN A 71 9.81 20.58 -11.86
C ASN A 71 8.50 21.32 -12.26
N GLN A 72 7.35 20.71 -12.00
CA GLN A 72 6.03 21.32 -12.26
C GLN A 72 5.58 22.30 -11.16
N LYS A 73 6.27 22.32 -10.02
CA LYS A 73 5.98 23.19 -8.87
C LYS A 73 4.50 23.13 -8.43
N PRO A 74 3.97 21.93 -8.13
CA PRO A 74 2.60 21.78 -7.65
C PRO A 74 2.43 22.41 -6.26
N GLU A 75 1.19 22.59 -5.83
CA GLU A 75 0.84 23.05 -4.47
C GLU A 75 1.17 21.99 -3.40
N GLY A 76 1.34 20.71 -3.80
CA GLY A 76 1.79 19.65 -2.93
C GLY A 76 2.08 18.35 -3.67
N ILE A 77 2.89 17.50 -3.04
CA ILE A 77 3.24 16.18 -3.54
C ILE A 77 2.89 15.14 -2.48
N VAL A 78 2.20 14.08 -2.89
CA VAL A 78 1.99 12.86 -2.09
C VAL A 78 2.92 11.77 -2.63
N VAL A 79 3.62 11.06 -1.73
CA VAL A 79 4.54 9.97 -2.13
C VAL A 79 4.34 8.73 -1.26
N SER A 80 4.44 7.54 -1.82
CA SER A 80 4.76 6.34 -1.06
C SER A 80 6.28 6.15 -1.02
N ILE A 81 6.83 5.60 0.07
CA ILE A 81 8.29 5.51 0.26
C ILE A 81 8.69 4.06 0.58
N PRO A 82 8.66 3.14 -0.42
CA PRO A 82 9.04 1.75 -0.20
C PRO A 82 10.55 1.57 0.04
N ASP A 83 11.37 2.53 -0.43
CA ASP A 83 12.81 2.60 -0.19
C ASP A 83 13.21 4.06 0.06
N GLY A 84 13.53 4.38 1.32
CA GLY A 84 13.91 5.73 1.73
C GLY A 84 15.27 6.17 1.21
N ASP A 85 16.20 5.25 0.97
CA ASP A 85 17.54 5.57 0.46
C ASP A 85 17.46 5.91 -1.04
N ALA A 86 16.70 5.13 -1.80
CA ALA A 86 16.53 5.36 -3.24
C ALA A 86 15.72 6.63 -3.56
N LEU A 87 14.64 6.90 -2.82
CA LEU A 87 13.72 8.00 -3.09
C LEU A 87 14.03 9.28 -2.31
N GLY A 88 14.81 9.16 -1.23
CA GLY A 88 15.13 10.27 -0.32
C GLY A 88 15.66 11.51 -1.02
N PRO A 89 16.64 11.42 -1.94
CA PRO A 89 17.17 12.59 -2.66
C PRO A 89 16.10 13.38 -3.42
N SER A 90 15.18 12.70 -4.11
CA SER A 90 14.10 13.34 -4.88
C SER A 90 13.04 13.97 -3.96
N ILE A 91 12.72 13.30 -2.84
CA ILE A 91 11.80 13.84 -1.83
C ILE A 91 12.39 15.10 -1.17
N GLN A 92 13.66 15.05 -0.76
CA GLN A 92 14.34 16.19 -0.16
C GLN A 92 14.46 17.38 -1.14
N LYS A 93 14.60 17.13 -2.43
CA LYS A 93 14.56 18.14 -3.47
C LYS A 93 13.19 18.84 -3.54
N ALA A 94 12.08 18.08 -3.42
CA ALA A 94 10.76 18.67 -3.32
C ALA A 94 10.62 19.58 -2.09
N VAL A 95 11.07 19.10 -0.93
CA VAL A 95 11.05 19.85 0.33
C VAL A 95 11.90 21.12 0.24
N ALA A 96 13.12 21.02 -0.32
CA ALA A 96 14.01 22.17 -0.53
C ALA A 96 13.44 23.21 -1.50
N ALA A 97 12.61 22.78 -2.45
CA ALA A 97 11.88 23.67 -3.36
C ALA A 97 10.67 24.35 -2.68
N GLY A 98 10.42 24.08 -1.40
CA GLY A 98 9.31 24.65 -0.62
C GLY A 98 7.96 23.95 -0.90
N ILE A 99 7.95 22.84 -1.62
CA ILE A 99 6.74 22.07 -1.91
C ILE A 99 6.38 21.22 -0.70
N PRO A 100 5.17 21.33 -0.11
CA PRO A 100 4.74 20.47 0.97
C PRO A 100 4.62 19.02 0.48
N VAL A 101 5.24 18.08 1.19
CA VAL A 101 5.22 16.66 0.91
C VAL A 101 4.48 15.93 2.02
N ILE A 102 3.55 15.06 1.67
CA ILE A 102 2.92 14.08 2.57
C ILE A 102 3.29 12.69 2.08
N SER A 103 3.74 11.82 2.97
CA SER A 103 3.94 10.42 2.64
C SER A 103 2.69 9.59 2.94
N MET A 104 2.53 8.50 2.22
CA MET A 104 1.42 7.57 2.41
C MET A 104 1.85 6.12 2.25
N ASN A 105 1.08 5.19 2.81
CA ASN A 105 1.27 3.76 2.70
C ASN A 105 2.60 3.28 3.31
N SER A 106 3.71 3.34 2.57
CA SER A 106 5.05 2.92 3.02
C SER A 106 5.93 4.10 3.41
N GLY A 107 6.92 3.84 4.28
CA GLY A 107 7.94 4.81 4.70
C GLY A 107 7.58 5.63 5.94
N SER A 108 6.68 5.16 6.80
CA SER A 108 6.35 5.84 8.07
C SER A 108 7.57 6.11 8.95
N ASP A 109 8.55 5.22 8.93
CA ASP A 109 9.79 5.29 9.73
C ASP A 109 10.82 6.32 9.22
N VAL A 110 10.76 6.66 7.93
CA VAL A 110 11.71 7.60 7.28
C VAL A 110 11.08 8.93 6.87
N SER A 111 9.76 8.98 6.75
CA SER A 111 8.98 10.12 6.26
C SER A 111 9.42 11.46 6.85
N LYS A 112 9.43 11.56 8.17
CA LYS A 112 9.81 12.77 8.89
C LYS A 112 11.28 13.18 8.67
N LYS A 113 12.18 12.19 8.60
CA LYS A 113 13.62 12.43 8.34
C LYS A 113 13.85 13.01 6.94
N LEU A 114 13.01 12.63 5.98
CA LEU A 114 13.06 13.13 4.61
C LEU A 114 12.36 14.49 4.43
N GLY A 115 11.73 15.03 5.48
CA GLY A 115 11.11 16.34 5.50
C GLY A 115 9.64 16.37 5.10
N ALA A 116 8.98 15.21 4.99
CA ALA A 116 7.53 15.16 4.81
C ALA A 116 6.81 15.77 6.03
N ARG A 117 5.67 16.40 5.79
CA ARG A 117 4.86 17.06 6.82
C ARG A 117 4.25 16.09 7.80
N LEU A 118 3.76 14.97 7.26
CA LEU A 118 3.16 13.85 8.00
C LEU A 118 3.12 12.59 7.12
N HIS A 119 2.79 11.48 7.74
CA HIS A 119 2.50 10.21 7.08
C HIS A 119 1.02 9.82 7.26
N VAL A 120 0.40 9.30 6.20
CA VAL A 120 -0.93 8.67 6.27
C VAL A 120 -0.76 7.18 5.96
N GLY A 121 -0.88 6.34 6.97
CA GLY A 121 -0.59 4.90 6.81
C GLY A 121 -0.60 4.18 8.14
N GLN A 122 0.25 3.19 8.27
CA GLN A 122 0.44 2.41 9.50
C GLN A 122 1.93 2.21 9.78
N SER A 123 2.26 1.78 11.01
CA SER A 123 3.59 1.22 11.30
C SER A 123 3.63 -0.21 10.76
N GLU A 124 4.44 -0.43 9.74
CA GLU A 124 4.53 -1.74 9.07
C GLU A 124 5.08 -2.82 10.00
N TYR A 125 6.05 -2.46 10.83
CA TYR A 125 6.58 -3.36 11.86
C TYR A 125 5.51 -3.74 12.89
N ASP A 126 4.79 -2.77 13.45
CA ASP A 126 3.77 -3.03 14.47
C ASP A 126 2.59 -3.81 13.91
N ALA A 127 2.21 -3.54 12.65
CA ALA A 127 1.17 -4.29 11.96
C ALA A 127 1.58 -5.75 11.72
N GLY A 128 2.82 -5.99 11.32
CA GLY A 128 3.38 -7.35 11.19
C GLY A 128 3.43 -8.06 12.54
N LYS A 129 3.84 -7.36 13.60
CA LYS A 129 3.90 -7.91 14.95
C LYS A 129 2.52 -8.29 15.48
N ALA A 130 1.52 -7.43 15.31
CA ALA A 130 0.15 -7.72 15.70
C ALA A 130 -0.43 -8.93 14.94
N ALA A 131 -0.12 -9.07 13.64
CA ALA A 131 -0.48 -10.27 12.87
C ALA A 131 0.16 -11.54 13.43
N GLY A 132 1.44 -11.46 13.81
CA GLY A 132 2.19 -12.56 14.41
C GLY A 132 1.61 -12.98 15.76
N GLU A 133 1.36 -12.03 16.63
CA GLU A 133 0.74 -12.26 17.93
C GLU A 133 -0.64 -12.93 17.75
N LYS A 134 -1.43 -12.47 16.78
CA LYS A 134 -2.75 -13.04 16.50
C LYS A 134 -2.67 -14.49 16.00
N LEU A 135 -1.78 -14.80 15.05
CA LEU A 135 -1.58 -16.18 14.57
C LEU A 135 -1.06 -17.09 15.68
N LYS A 136 -0.19 -16.57 16.56
CA LYS A 136 0.29 -17.29 17.74
C LYS A 136 -0.83 -17.60 18.74
N GLU A 137 -1.71 -16.63 19.02
CA GLU A 137 -2.91 -16.83 19.84
C GLU A 137 -3.83 -17.92 19.28
N MET A 138 -3.87 -18.06 17.95
CA MET A 138 -4.63 -19.11 17.27
C MET A 138 -3.95 -20.48 17.30
N GLY A 139 -2.80 -20.60 17.98
CA GLY A 139 -2.07 -21.84 18.19
C GLY A 139 -0.95 -22.10 17.20
N GLY A 140 -0.63 -21.15 16.32
CA GLY A 140 0.48 -21.25 15.36
C GLY A 140 1.83 -21.39 16.04
N LYS A 141 2.72 -22.18 15.43
CA LYS A 141 4.06 -22.52 15.96
C LYS A 141 5.18 -22.26 14.96
N LYS A 142 4.91 -22.43 13.67
CA LYS A 142 5.89 -22.22 12.59
C LYS A 142 5.26 -21.44 11.44
N GLY A 143 5.81 -20.24 11.24
CA GLY A 143 5.29 -19.26 10.30
C GLY A 143 6.07 -19.19 8.99
N LEU A 144 5.36 -18.83 7.92
CA LEU A 144 5.89 -18.47 6.62
C LEU A 144 5.44 -17.05 6.30
N CYS A 145 6.37 -16.10 6.09
CA CYS A 145 6.08 -14.76 5.58
C CYS A 145 6.30 -14.73 4.08
N VAL A 146 5.28 -14.51 3.29
CA VAL A 146 5.37 -14.47 1.81
C VAL A 146 5.55 -13.03 1.35
N ASN A 147 6.78 -12.69 0.92
CA ASN A 147 7.13 -11.36 0.42
C ASN A 147 7.17 -11.36 -1.12
N GLN A 148 6.13 -10.78 -1.73
CA GLN A 148 5.96 -10.73 -3.18
C GLN A 148 6.63 -9.51 -3.84
N GLU A 149 7.23 -8.62 -3.06
CA GLU A 149 7.85 -7.39 -3.57
C GLU A 149 9.21 -7.16 -2.91
N VAL A 150 10.17 -7.99 -3.33
CA VAL A 150 11.54 -7.98 -2.80
C VAL A 150 12.20 -6.62 -3.04
N GLY A 151 12.80 -6.05 -1.99
CA GLY A 151 13.38 -4.70 -2.01
C GLY A 151 12.42 -3.61 -1.52
N ASN A 152 11.17 -3.94 -1.19
CA ASN A 152 10.27 -3.05 -0.48
C ASN A 152 10.51 -3.17 1.03
N VAL A 153 11.15 -2.16 1.62
CA VAL A 153 11.48 -2.12 3.06
C VAL A 153 10.24 -2.22 3.95
N ALA A 154 9.11 -1.68 3.50
CA ALA A 154 7.85 -1.78 4.25
C ALA A 154 7.40 -3.25 4.41
N LEU A 155 7.57 -4.07 3.37
CA LEU A 155 7.24 -5.49 3.42
C LEU A 155 8.23 -6.28 4.26
N ASP A 156 9.51 -5.91 4.22
CA ASP A 156 10.52 -6.52 5.10
C ASP A 156 10.23 -6.21 6.57
N LEU A 157 9.77 -5.00 6.89
CA LEU A 157 9.33 -4.61 8.24
C LEU A 157 8.10 -5.42 8.70
N ARG A 158 7.14 -5.71 7.81
CA ARG A 158 5.99 -6.60 8.11
C ARG A 158 6.48 -8.00 8.47
N CYS A 159 7.37 -8.60 7.66
CA CYS A 159 7.94 -9.91 7.95
C CYS A 159 8.75 -9.93 9.24
N LYS A 160 9.55 -8.89 9.50
CA LYS A 160 10.31 -8.75 10.74
C LYS A 160 9.38 -8.66 11.95
N GLY A 161 8.37 -7.80 11.91
CA GLY A 161 7.36 -7.68 12.95
C GLY A 161 6.65 -9.02 13.18
N PHE A 162 6.25 -9.69 12.10
CA PHE A 162 5.67 -11.03 12.17
C PHE A 162 6.57 -12.01 12.93
N GLY A 163 7.86 -12.05 12.62
CA GLY A 163 8.82 -12.90 13.36
C GLY A 163 8.89 -12.56 14.85
N ASP A 164 8.96 -11.27 15.16
CA ASP A 164 9.08 -10.81 16.56
C ASP A 164 7.80 -11.07 17.38
N GLY A 165 6.61 -11.04 16.77
CA GLY A 165 5.34 -11.35 17.42
C GLY A 165 5.02 -12.84 17.49
N PHE A 166 5.34 -13.58 16.44
CA PHE A 166 4.99 -14.99 16.29
C PHE A 166 6.05 -15.93 16.87
N GLY A 167 7.31 -15.74 16.50
CA GLY A 167 8.46 -16.59 16.88
C GLY A 167 9.15 -17.19 15.67
N ALA A 168 9.03 -18.48 15.44
CA ALA A 168 9.74 -19.18 14.35
C ALA A 168 9.10 -18.87 12.98
N VAL A 169 9.68 -17.94 12.23
CA VAL A 169 9.21 -17.51 10.90
C VAL A 169 10.32 -17.65 9.86
N THR A 170 9.97 -18.16 8.68
CA THR A 170 10.81 -18.13 7.49
C THR A 170 10.22 -17.11 6.51
N VAL A 171 11.06 -16.26 5.92
CA VAL A 171 10.64 -15.36 4.84
C VAL A 171 10.79 -16.08 3.51
N LEU A 172 9.73 -16.11 2.71
CA LEU A 172 9.68 -16.68 1.37
C LEU A 172 9.61 -15.55 0.34
N PRO A 173 10.71 -15.25 -0.36
CA PRO A 173 10.69 -14.29 -1.44
C PRO A 173 10.00 -14.87 -2.67
N THR A 174 9.04 -14.10 -3.22
CA THR A 174 8.33 -14.44 -4.45
C THR A 174 8.35 -13.25 -5.41
N SER A 175 7.76 -13.38 -6.56
CA SER A 175 7.38 -12.24 -7.41
C SER A 175 5.92 -11.85 -7.16
N ALA A 176 5.49 -10.75 -7.79
CA ALA A 176 4.07 -10.32 -7.78
C ALA A 176 3.18 -11.16 -8.74
N ASP A 177 3.70 -12.26 -9.30
CA ASP A 177 2.93 -13.21 -10.10
C ASP A 177 2.22 -14.23 -9.20
N PRO A 178 0.88 -14.31 -9.20
CA PRO A 178 0.12 -15.27 -8.42
C PRO A 178 0.51 -16.74 -8.66
N ALA A 179 0.95 -17.09 -9.88
CA ALA A 179 1.39 -18.46 -10.19
C ALA A 179 2.73 -18.80 -9.52
N ASP A 180 3.67 -17.85 -9.51
CA ASP A 180 4.95 -18.01 -8.79
C ASP A 180 4.72 -18.13 -7.28
N VAL A 181 3.86 -17.28 -6.71
CA VAL A 181 3.48 -17.35 -5.29
C VAL A 181 2.93 -18.72 -4.95
N LYS A 182 1.91 -19.21 -5.71
CA LYS A 182 1.30 -20.51 -5.46
C LYS A 182 2.32 -21.65 -5.53
N ALA A 183 3.16 -21.65 -6.55
CA ALA A 183 4.16 -22.70 -6.74
C ALA A 183 5.19 -22.71 -5.58
N LYS A 184 5.68 -21.55 -5.16
CA LYS A 184 6.65 -21.44 -4.08
C LYS A 184 6.07 -21.79 -2.71
N VAL A 185 4.83 -21.37 -2.42
CA VAL A 185 4.12 -21.75 -1.19
C VAL A 185 3.88 -23.26 -1.15
N ASN A 186 3.43 -23.89 -2.25
CA ASN A 186 3.32 -25.35 -2.35
C ASN A 186 4.66 -26.04 -2.06
N ALA A 187 5.74 -25.59 -2.66
CA ALA A 187 7.08 -26.12 -2.43
C ALA A 187 7.53 -25.97 -0.96
N ALA A 188 7.29 -24.82 -0.34
CA ALA A 188 7.60 -24.60 1.07
C ALA A 188 6.81 -25.53 1.99
N LEU A 189 5.50 -25.70 1.76
CA LEU A 189 4.63 -26.58 2.52
C LEU A 189 4.98 -28.08 2.34
N ALA A 190 5.52 -28.46 1.19
CA ALA A 190 5.98 -29.81 0.92
C ALA A 190 7.34 -30.11 1.59
N SER A 191 8.25 -29.11 1.57
CA SER A 191 9.59 -29.25 2.15
C SER A 191 9.60 -29.20 3.68
N ASP A 192 8.62 -28.53 4.29
CA ASP A 192 8.51 -28.36 5.73
C ASP A 192 7.07 -28.55 6.21
N ALA A 193 6.81 -29.77 6.66
CA ALA A 193 5.48 -30.17 7.13
C ALA A 193 5.05 -29.47 8.43
N ALA A 194 5.98 -28.83 9.15
CA ALA A 194 5.71 -28.15 10.40
C ALA A 194 5.13 -26.72 10.21
N ILE A 195 5.16 -26.17 9.00
CA ILE A 195 4.54 -24.88 8.71
C ILE A 195 3.01 -24.99 8.94
N ASP A 196 2.51 -24.19 9.86
CA ASP A 196 1.11 -24.15 10.29
C ASP A 196 0.48 -22.74 10.20
N SER A 197 1.27 -21.74 9.83
CA SER A 197 0.82 -20.36 9.70
C SER A 197 1.50 -19.68 8.51
N VAL A 198 0.73 -19.02 7.65
CA VAL A 198 1.20 -18.26 6.50
C VAL A 198 0.68 -16.84 6.63
N LEU A 199 1.58 -15.86 6.61
CA LEU A 199 1.25 -14.45 6.47
C LEU A 199 1.68 -13.97 5.09
N THR A 200 0.74 -13.48 4.30
CA THR A 200 1.01 -12.87 3.00
C THR A 200 0.89 -11.35 3.08
N LEU A 201 1.57 -10.63 2.21
CA LEU A 201 1.71 -9.19 2.32
C LEU A 201 0.86 -8.42 1.29
N ASN A 202 0.06 -9.15 0.49
CA ASN A 202 -0.95 -8.65 -0.43
C ASN A 202 -2.06 -9.69 -0.60
N ALA A 203 -3.32 -9.28 -0.53
CA ALA A 203 -4.46 -10.20 -0.55
C ALA A 203 -4.64 -10.88 -1.92
N SER A 204 -4.64 -10.11 -3.00
CA SER A 204 -4.92 -10.62 -4.35
C SER A 204 -3.73 -11.37 -4.96
N LEU A 205 -2.52 -10.76 -4.85
CA LEU A 205 -1.34 -11.30 -5.50
C LEU A 205 -0.69 -12.45 -4.73
N ALA A 206 -0.86 -12.50 -3.41
CA ALA A 206 -0.21 -13.48 -2.56
C ALA A 206 -1.19 -14.27 -1.66
N GLY A 207 -2.20 -13.64 -1.11
CA GLY A 207 -3.15 -14.25 -0.19
C GLY A 207 -4.01 -15.33 -0.85
N GLU A 208 -4.73 -14.99 -1.90
CA GLU A 208 -5.57 -15.94 -2.64
C GLU A 208 -4.77 -17.11 -3.24
N PRO A 209 -3.59 -16.90 -3.88
CA PRO A 209 -2.75 -18.00 -4.33
C PRO A 209 -2.25 -18.89 -3.18
N SER A 210 -1.97 -18.32 -2.00
CA SER A 210 -1.52 -19.10 -0.83
C SER A 210 -2.64 -20.00 -0.26
N ILE A 211 -3.89 -19.49 -0.25
CA ILE A 211 -5.06 -20.33 0.11
C ILE A 211 -5.18 -21.52 -0.87
N ALA A 212 -5.05 -21.26 -2.18
CA ALA A 212 -5.09 -22.32 -3.17
C ALA A 212 -3.96 -23.35 -2.96
N ALA A 213 -2.73 -22.90 -2.65
CA ALA A 213 -1.61 -23.77 -2.35
C ALA A 213 -1.85 -24.64 -1.10
N VAL A 214 -2.40 -24.06 -0.04
CA VAL A 214 -2.76 -24.82 1.19
C VAL A 214 -3.78 -25.91 0.87
N SER A 215 -4.81 -25.58 0.08
CA SER A 215 -5.86 -26.51 -0.32
C SER A 215 -5.31 -27.64 -1.19
N GLU A 216 -4.50 -27.34 -2.22
CA GLU A 216 -3.84 -28.31 -3.09
C GLU A 216 -2.90 -29.25 -2.30
N SER A 217 -2.28 -28.76 -1.23
CA SER A 217 -1.43 -29.55 -0.32
C SER A 217 -2.22 -30.43 0.66
N GLY A 218 -3.55 -30.40 0.65
CA GLY A 218 -4.40 -31.14 1.60
C GLY A 218 -4.24 -30.69 3.04
N LYS A 219 -3.90 -29.42 3.25
CA LYS A 219 -3.65 -28.82 4.58
C LYS A 219 -4.76 -27.86 5.03
N ASP A 220 -5.93 -27.88 4.38
CA ASP A 220 -7.10 -27.10 4.82
C ASP A 220 -7.40 -27.36 6.30
N GLY A 221 -7.63 -26.28 7.05
CA GLY A 221 -7.88 -26.33 8.49
C GLY A 221 -6.66 -26.71 9.36
N LYS A 222 -5.48 -26.97 8.75
CA LYS A 222 -4.22 -27.25 9.47
C LYS A 222 -3.21 -26.11 9.36
N VAL A 223 -3.34 -25.27 8.33
CA VAL A 223 -2.51 -24.09 8.10
C VAL A 223 -3.39 -22.86 8.13
N ASN A 224 -3.11 -21.95 9.06
CA ASN A 224 -3.77 -20.66 9.14
C ASN A 224 -3.18 -19.71 8.09
N VAL A 225 -3.99 -19.20 7.18
CA VAL A 225 -3.57 -18.19 6.21
C VAL A 225 -4.15 -16.83 6.60
N ALA A 226 -3.28 -15.85 6.81
CA ALA A 226 -3.63 -14.45 7.01
C ALA A 226 -2.96 -13.59 5.95
N THR A 227 -3.50 -12.39 5.70
CA THR A 227 -2.94 -11.48 4.71
C THR A 227 -2.97 -10.04 5.16
N PHE A 228 -2.06 -9.26 4.63
CA PHE A 228 -2.27 -7.82 4.49
C PHE A 228 -3.18 -7.55 3.30
N ASP A 229 -3.89 -6.43 3.38
CA ASP A 229 -4.84 -5.92 2.40
C ASP A 229 -6.15 -6.72 2.33
N LEU A 230 -7.07 -6.18 1.56
CA LEU A 230 -8.37 -6.76 1.32
C LEU A 230 -8.56 -7.06 -0.16
N SER A 231 -9.15 -8.20 -0.45
CA SER A 231 -9.74 -8.54 -1.74
C SER A 231 -11.05 -9.28 -1.51
N ALA A 232 -11.96 -9.20 -2.46
CA ALA A 232 -13.25 -9.88 -2.32
C ALA A 232 -13.08 -11.41 -2.16
N GLY A 233 -12.13 -12.01 -2.88
CA GLY A 233 -11.85 -13.45 -2.81
C GLY A 233 -11.26 -13.86 -1.46
N PHE A 234 -10.28 -13.11 -0.94
CA PHE A 234 -9.70 -13.41 0.36
C PHE A 234 -10.69 -13.19 1.51
N LEU A 235 -11.46 -12.10 1.47
CA LEU A 235 -12.51 -11.83 2.46
C LEU A 235 -13.60 -12.91 2.46
N GLN A 236 -13.98 -13.42 1.29
CA GLN A 236 -14.90 -14.56 1.21
C GLN A 236 -14.29 -15.81 1.86
N ALA A 237 -13.00 -16.07 1.64
CA ALA A 237 -12.32 -17.18 2.30
C ALA A 237 -12.26 -17.02 3.84
N VAL A 238 -12.12 -15.80 4.35
CA VAL A 238 -12.20 -15.52 5.79
C VAL A 238 -13.63 -15.77 6.30
N ALA A 239 -14.65 -15.31 5.59
CA ALA A 239 -16.06 -15.54 5.95
C ALA A 239 -16.41 -17.04 5.98
N ASP A 240 -15.89 -17.82 5.02
CA ASP A 240 -16.06 -19.26 4.93
C ASP A 240 -15.22 -20.05 5.97
N GLY A 241 -14.30 -19.38 6.67
CA GLY A 241 -13.39 -20.03 7.63
C GLY A 241 -12.23 -20.78 7.00
N LYS A 242 -11.91 -20.51 5.71
CA LYS A 242 -10.76 -21.05 4.98
C LYS A 242 -9.48 -20.23 5.17
N ALA A 243 -9.62 -18.95 5.58
CA ALA A 243 -8.53 -18.07 5.96
C ALA A 243 -8.77 -17.52 7.36
N ALA A 244 -7.70 -17.12 8.05
CA ALA A 244 -7.74 -16.69 9.44
C ALA A 244 -8.29 -15.28 9.61
N PHE A 245 -7.66 -14.32 8.96
CA PHE A 245 -8.04 -12.88 8.96
C PHE A 245 -7.32 -12.14 7.86
N ALA A 246 -7.81 -10.93 7.56
CA ALA A 246 -7.14 -9.94 6.75
C ALA A 246 -6.78 -8.69 7.57
N ILE A 247 -5.74 -7.97 7.19
CA ILE A 247 -5.31 -6.71 7.79
C ILE A 247 -5.68 -5.59 6.86
N ASP A 248 -6.72 -4.84 7.24
CA ASP A 248 -7.18 -3.68 6.49
C ASP A 248 -6.38 -2.45 6.91
N GLN A 249 -5.68 -1.86 5.99
CA GLN A 249 -4.95 -0.61 6.16
C GLN A 249 -5.71 0.60 5.59
N GLN A 250 -6.95 0.43 5.16
CA GLN A 250 -7.86 1.46 4.65
C GLN A 250 -7.23 2.26 3.49
N GLN A 251 -6.86 1.55 2.44
CA GLN A 251 -6.16 2.11 1.27
C GLN A 251 -6.90 3.28 0.60
N PHE A 252 -8.23 3.31 0.63
CA PHE A 252 -9.00 4.45 0.15
C PHE A 252 -8.65 5.73 0.93
N LEU A 253 -8.56 5.64 2.27
CA LEU A 253 -8.18 6.77 3.12
C LEU A 253 -6.73 7.19 2.89
N GLN A 254 -5.84 6.24 2.61
CA GLN A 254 -4.44 6.54 2.27
C GLN A 254 -4.34 7.37 0.99
N GLY A 255 -5.25 7.18 0.04
CA GLY A 255 -5.36 8.02 -1.15
C GLY A 255 -6.06 9.35 -0.89
N TYR A 256 -7.18 9.33 -0.17
CA TYR A 256 -8.05 10.48 0.03
C TYR A 256 -7.43 11.55 0.95
N LEU A 257 -6.98 11.15 2.15
CA LEU A 257 -6.58 12.08 3.19
C LEU A 257 -5.36 12.94 2.83
N PRO A 258 -4.26 12.41 2.24
CA PRO A 258 -3.13 13.25 1.85
C PRO A 258 -3.51 14.36 0.87
N VAL A 259 -4.36 14.04 -0.12
CA VAL A 259 -4.87 15.01 -1.08
C VAL A 259 -5.73 16.06 -0.37
N ALA A 260 -6.62 15.62 0.53
CA ALA A 260 -7.47 16.53 1.30
C ALA A 260 -6.65 17.47 2.19
N PHE A 261 -5.61 16.97 2.86
CA PHE A 261 -4.76 17.79 3.71
C PHE A 261 -3.95 18.81 2.91
N LEU A 262 -3.41 18.43 1.75
CA LEU A 262 -2.68 19.37 0.88
C LEU A 262 -3.60 20.44 0.31
N ALA A 263 -4.82 20.08 -0.10
CA ALA A 263 -5.81 21.04 -0.59
C ALA A 263 -6.23 22.05 0.51
N LEU A 264 -6.47 21.58 1.75
CA LEU A 264 -6.77 22.44 2.89
C LEU A 264 -5.57 23.29 3.29
N HIS A 265 -4.36 22.75 3.18
CA HIS A 265 -3.13 23.52 3.43
C HIS A 265 -2.94 24.65 2.43
N SER A 266 -3.10 24.36 1.14
CA SER A 266 -2.98 25.38 0.09
C SER A 266 -4.02 26.49 0.28
N LYS A 267 -5.28 26.11 0.54
CA LYS A 267 -6.38 27.06 0.60
C LYS A 267 -6.47 27.84 1.92
N TYR A 268 -6.12 27.20 3.04
CA TYR A 268 -6.39 27.75 4.39
C TYR A 268 -5.19 27.67 5.35
N GLY A 269 -4.07 27.09 4.94
CA GLY A 269 -2.92 26.83 5.82
C GLY A 269 -3.17 25.73 6.87
N LEU A 270 -4.21 24.91 6.71
CA LEU A 270 -4.58 23.87 7.67
C LEU A 270 -3.88 22.55 7.39
N MET A 271 -3.27 21.96 8.41
CA MET A 271 -2.59 20.67 8.34
C MET A 271 -2.71 19.95 9.68
N PRO A 272 -2.90 18.61 9.72
CA PRO A 272 -2.81 17.86 10.96
C PRO A 272 -1.46 18.03 11.64
N GLY A 273 -1.42 17.97 12.97
CA GLY A 273 -0.21 18.18 13.77
C GLY A 273 0.75 16.98 13.81
N GLY A 274 0.42 15.86 13.14
CA GLY A 274 1.24 14.65 13.11
C GLY A 274 0.66 13.60 12.18
N ASP A 275 1.26 12.41 12.21
CA ASP A 275 0.87 11.28 11.39
C ASP A 275 -0.58 10.84 11.64
N VAL A 276 -1.23 10.34 10.59
CA VAL A 276 -2.63 9.90 10.63
C VAL A 276 -2.69 8.39 10.40
N PRO A 277 -2.93 7.60 11.44
CA PRO A 277 -3.02 6.15 11.31
C PRO A 277 -4.25 5.73 10.49
N SER A 278 -4.06 4.87 9.50
CA SER A 278 -5.13 4.23 8.74
C SER A 278 -5.32 2.74 9.09
N GLY A 279 -4.40 2.15 9.83
CA GLY A 279 -4.39 0.76 10.27
C GLY A 279 -3.32 0.50 11.34
N PRO A 280 -3.12 -0.78 11.71
CA PRO A 280 -3.78 -1.98 11.18
C PRO A 280 -5.17 -2.22 11.78
N ASN A 281 -6.13 -2.67 10.96
CA ASN A 281 -7.44 -3.12 11.42
C ASN A 281 -7.64 -4.60 11.05
N LEU A 282 -7.83 -5.47 12.03
CA LEU A 282 -8.04 -6.90 11.77
C LEU A 282 -9.48 -7.16 11.33
N VAL A 283 -9.64 -7.74 10.15
CA VAL A 283 -10.91 -8.21 9.61
C VAL A 283 -10.98 -9.72 9.80
N THR A 284 -11.67 -10.13 10.83
CA THR A 284 -11.94 -11.52 11.17
C THR A 284 -13.26 -12.01 10.56
N LYS A 285 -13.57 -13.29 10.73
CA LYS A 285 -14.77 -13.94 10.19
C LYS A 285 -16.06 -13.15 10.43
N ASP A 286 -16.25 -12.61 11.64
CA ASP A 286 -17.46 -11.88 12.01
C ASP A 286 -17.66 -10.56 11.26
N ALA A 287 -16.56 -9.96 10.79
CA ALA A 287 -16.57 -8.70 10.05
C ALA A 287 -16.46 -8.90 8.53
N ALA A 288 -15.86 -10.00 8.07
CA ALA A 288 -15.49 -10.21 6.68
C ALA A 288 -16.68 -10.08 5.72
N SER A 289 -17.82 -10.72 6.01
CA SER A 289 -19.00 -10.67 5.16
C SER A 289 -19.57 -9.26 4.93
N LYS A 290 -19.38 -8.35 5.90
CA LYS A 290 -19.81 -6.94 5.79
C LYS A 290 -18.90 -6.12 4.89
N VAL A 291 -17.65 -6.55 4.73
CA VAL A 291 -16.61 -5.81 4.00
C VAL A 291 -16.46 -6.28 2.55
N VAL A 292 -16.86 -7.52 2.23
CA VAL A 292 -16.75 -8.10 0.87
C VAL A 292 -17.35 -7.16 -0.19
N GLU A 293 -18.58 -6.66 0.02
CA GLU A 293 -19.22 -5.79 -0.96
C GLU A 293 -18.50 -4.44 -1.13
N LEU A 294 -17.92 -3.88 -0.06
CA LEU A 294 -17.19 -2.62 -0.12
C LEU A 294 -15.84 -2.81 -0.83
N SER A 295 -15.19 -3.95 -0.62
CA SER A 295 -13.98 -4.33 -1.33
C SER A 295 -14.25 -4.50 -2.83
N ALA A 296 -15.33 -5.18 -3.20
CA ALA A 296 -15.73 -5.34 -4.60
C ALA A 296 -16.07 -3.99 -5.30
N LYS A 297 -16.48 -2.98 -4.54
CA LYS A 297 -16.76 -1.61 -5.04
C LYS A 297 -15.52 -0.72 -5.09
N GLY A 298 -14.35 -1.20 -4.69
CA GLY A 298 -13.11 -0.42 -4.64
C GLY A 298 -13.15 0.73 -3.63
N ILE A 299 -13.85 0.53 -2.52
CA ILE A 299 -13.92 1.48 -1.40
C ILE A 299 -13.08 0.96 -0.23
N ARG A 300 -12.89 -0.35 -0.17
CA ARG A 300 -12.17 -0.99 0.91
C ARG A 300 -11.37 -2.20 0.46
#